data_acd5e33d8012a06f4457d188eeffeb26
#
_entry.id   acd5e33d8012a06f4457d188eeffeb26
#
_cell.length_a   1.000
_cell.length_b   1.000
_cell.length_c   1.000
_cell.angle_alpha   90.00
_cell.angle_beta   90.00
_cell.angle_gamma   90.00
#
_symmetry.space_group_name_H-M   'P 1'
#
loop_
_entity.id
_entity.type
_entity.pdbx_description
1 polymer ?
#
loop_
_entity_poly.entity_id
_entity_poly.type
_entity_poly.pdbx_seq_one_letter_code
_entity_poly.pdbx_strand_id
1 'polypeptide(L)'
;IFGEEGNLIVLGIKDTTLFTVDKLNAWNKLSQNLKKAKEVETVVSIKDLQKLIKDNKQEKFILEQFIKDSITSLKQIDVLQEELFKKYPFYDNFLFNKETKTVRTAIYLKKDIVNTSERKDFVFNDLIPQIEAFEKQTNLDVRVSGMPYIRTLNAQNIVDEIGQFIALALGVTSLIFFLFFRSFRATFISLI
;
A
#
# COMPACT_ATOMS: atom_id res chain seq x y z
N ILE A 1 -1.12 -18.85 -16.38
CA ILE A 1 -0.54 -19.03 -15.03
C ILE A 1 -0.22 -17.64 -14.43
N PHE A 2 -1.19 -16.76 -14.40
CA PHE A 2 -1.08 -15.45 -13.72
C PHE A 2 -2.19 -15.29 -12.65
N GLY A 3 -2.66 -16.41 -12.09
CA GLY A 3 -3.92 -16.46 -11.35
C GLY A 3 -3.84 -16.10 -9.87
N GLU A 4 -2.68 -16.17 -9.22
CA GLU A 4 -2.62 -16.01 -7.76
C GLU A 4 -1.97 -14.71 -7.29
N GLU A 5 -1.23 -14.01 -8.12
CA GLU A 5 -0.58 -12.75 -7.77
C GLU A 5 -1.48 -11.51 -7.92
N GLY A 6 -2.69 -11.69 -8.45
CA GLY A 6 -3.64 -10.61 -8.74
C GLY A 6 -4.24 -9.92 -7.53
N ASN A 7 -4.09 -10.47 -6.33
CA ASN A 7 -4.65 -9.95 -5.07
C ASN A 7 -3.60 -9.32 -4.13
N LEU A 8 -2.35 -9.22 -4.56
CA LEU A 8 -1.25 -8.71 -3.74
C LEU A 8 -1.04 -7.21 -3.93
N ILE A 9 -0.96 -6.48 -2.82
CA ILE A 9 -0.46 -5.11 -2.71
C ILE A 9 0.81 -5.13 -1.87
N VAL A 10 1.85 -4.44 -2.31
CA VAL A 10 3.13 -4.33 -1.61
C VAL A 10 3.39 -2.88 -1.25
N LEU A 11 3.60 -2.61 0.02
CA LEU A 11 4.14 -1.35 0.52
C LEU A 11 5.65 -1.48 0.68
N GLY A 12 6.39 -0.43 0.33
CA GLY A 12 7.85 -0.43 0.43
C GLY A 12 8.41 0.91 0.87
N ILE A 13 9.36 0.90 1.80
CA ILE A 13 10.14 2.07 2.22
C ILE A 13 11.60 1.79 1.90
N LYS A 14 12.22 2.74 1.19
CA LYS A 14 13.66 2.73 0.88
C LYS A 14 14.36 3.85 1.64
N ASP A 15 14.30 3.81 2.96
CA ASP A 15 14.94 4.80 3.80
C ASP A 15 15.48 4.14 5.07
N THR A 16 16.78 4.29 5.30
CA THR A 16 17.46 3.72 6.48
C THR A 16 16.99 4.35 7.80
N THR A 17 16.41 5.56 7.73
CA THR A 17 15.87 6.23 8.93
C THR A 17 14.57 5.58 9.43
N LEU A 18 14.01 4.61 8.71
CA LEU A 18 12.93 3.75 9.23
C LEU A 18 13.36 3.00 10.50
N PHE A 19 14.64 2.66 10.62
CA PHE A 19 15.18 1.92 11.77
C PHE A 19 15.44 2.82 12.99
N THR A 20 14.41 3.58 13.37
CA THR A 20 14.32 4.27 14.67
C THR A 20 13.12 3.73 15.44
N VAL A 21 13.11 3.89 16.76
CA VAL A 21 12.06 3.32 17.63
C VAL A 21 10.67 3.78 17.19
N ASP A 22 10.49 5.08 16.99
CA ASP A 22 9.19 5.66 16.69
C ASP A 22 8.70 5.25 15.29
N LYS A 23 9.58 5.34 14.28
CA LYS A 23 9.21 5.06 12.89
C LYS A 23 8.94 3.58 12.65
N LEU A 24 9.75 2.69 13.25
CA LEU A 24 9.55 1.25 13.09
C LEU A 24 8.28 0.78 13.81
N ASN A 25 7.99 1.34 14.99
CA ASN A 25 6.72 1.09 15.68
C ASN A 25 5.52 1.64 14.89
N ALA A 26 5.65 2.83 14.27
CA ALA A 26 4.62 3.38 13.40
C ALA A 26 4.37 2.48 12.16
N TRP A 27 5.43 1.95 11.53
CA TRP A 27 5.33 0.99 10.44
C TRP A 27 4.62 -0.31 10.84
N ASN A 28 5.00 -0.85 11.99
CA ASN A 28 4.34 -2.03 12.55
C ASN A 28 2.85 -1.77 12.85
N LYS A 29 2.53 -0.58 13.38
CA LYS A 29 1.15 -0.16 13.64
C LYS A 29 0.33 -0.04 12.35
N LEU A 30 0.90 0.58 11.30
CA LEU A 30 0.27 0.64 9.98
C LEU A 30 -0.07 -0.76 9.47
N SER A 31 0.89 -1.67 9.47
CA SER A 31 0.70 -3.06 9.03
C SER A 31 -0.40 -3.78 9.83
N GLN A 32 -0.43 -3.59 11.16
CA GLN A 32 -1.44 -4.18 12.03
C GLN A 32 -2.84 -3.57 11.85
N ASN A 33 -2.93 -2.28 11.54
CA ASN A 33 -4.21 -1.64 11.25
C ASN A 33 -4.78 -2.13 9.91
N LEU A 34 -3.95 -2.22 8.87
CA LEU A 34 -4.36 -2.76 7.58
C LEU A 34 -4.81 -4.22 7.66
N LYS A 35 -4.21 -5.01 8.56
CA LYS A 35 -4.63 -6.40 8.82
C LYS A 35 -6.06 -6.54 9.36
N LYS A 36 -6.61 -5.47 9.96
CA LYS A 36 -7.97 -5.47 10.53
C LYS A 36 -9.06 -5.17 9.48
N ALA A 37 -8.68 -4.69 8.30
CA ALA A 37 -9.64 -4.40 7.25
C ALA A 37 -10.34 -5.67 6.77
N LYS A 38 -11.64 -5.59 6.56
CA LYS A 38 -12.48 -6.75 6.18
C LYS A 38 -12.14 -7.29 4.79
N GLU A 39 -11.55 -6.45 3.94
CA GLU A 39 -11.11 -6.76 2.57
C GLU A 39 -9.79 -7.52 2.54
N VAL A 40 -9.03 -7.47 3.63
CA VAL A 40 -7.70 -8.06 3.74
C VAL A 40 -7.82 -9.51 4.22
N GLU A 41 -7.19 -10.42 3.52
CA GLU A 41 -7.06 -11.82 3.90
C GLU A 41 -5.91 -12.00 4.89
N THR A 42 -4.74 -11.45 4.53
CA THR A 42 -3.56 -11.47 5.40
C THR A 42 -2.59 -10.32 5.09
N VAL A 43 -1.82 -9.94 6.10
CA VAL A 43 -0.69 -9.02 5.96
C VAL A 43 0.57 -9.71 6.45
N VAL A 44 1.62 -9.66 5.66
CA VAL A 44 2.94 -10.18 6.02
C VAL A 44 3.92 -9.04 6.09
N SER A 45 4.41 -8.77 7.28
CA SER A 45 5.33 -7.68 7.60
C SER A 45 6.54 -8.17 8.38
N ILE A 46 7.50 -7.31 8.66
CA ILE A 46 8.66 -7.66 9.50
C ILE A 46 8.21 -8.16 10.88
N LYS A 47 7.10 -7.62 11.40
CA LYS A 47 6.56 -8.04 12.71
C LYS A 47 6.07 -9.48 12.70
N ASP A 48 5.62 -9.99 11.55
CA ASP A 48 5.09 -11.35 11.41
C ASP A 48 6.19 -12.39 11.16
N LEU A 49 7.45 -11.95 11.01
CA LEU A 49 8.58 -12.84 10.80
C LEU A 49 8.81 -13.72 12.03
N GLN A 50 9.13 -14.99 11.75
CA GLN A 50 9.44 -15.98 12.77
C GLN A 50 10.83 -16.58 12.52
N LYS A 51 11.55 -16.81 13.60
CA LYS A 51 12.83 -17.53 13.62
C LYS A 51 12.67 -18.89 14.27
N LEU A 52 13.37 -19.85 13.71
CA LEU A 52 13.41 -21.20 14.24
C LEU A 52 14.51 -21.27 15.31
N ILE A 53 14.13 -21.53 16.55
CA ILE A 53 15.05 -21.64 17.68
C ILE A 53 15.02 -23.09 18.20
N LYS A 54 16.20 -23.65 18.47
CA LYS A 54 16.31 -24.95 19.14
C LYS A 54 16.09 -24.77 20.63
N ASP A 55 15.01 -25.34 21.16
CA ASP A 55 14.85 -25.48 22.61
C ASP A 55 15.72 -26.64 23.11
N ASN A 56 16.80 -26.30 23.78
CA ASN A 56 17.74 -27.30 24.30
C ASN A 56 17.18 -28.14 25.46
N LYS A 57 16.05 -27.70 26.07
CA LYS A 57 15.41 -28.46 27.17
C LYS A 57 14.47 -29.53 26.66
N GLN A 58 13.80 -29.27 25.52
CA GLN A 58 12.83 -30.20 24.94
C GLN A 58 13.33 -30.88 23.65
N GLU A 59 14.56 -30.61 23.24
CA GLU A 59 15.16 -31.09 21.97
C GLU A 59 14.27 -30.84 20.72
N LYS A 60 13.45 -29.78 20.76
CA LYS A 60 12.50 -29.41 19.70
C LYS A 60 12.85 -28.05 19.14
N PHE A 61 12.45 -27.85 17.87
CA PHE A 61 12.48 -26.55 17.26
C PHE A 61 11.17 -25.83 17.56
N ILE A 62 11.28 -24.58 18.03
CA ILE A 62 10.13 -23.68 18.26
C ILE A 62 10.25 -22.47 17.35
N LEU A 63 9.09 -21.97 16.89
CA LEU A 63 9.00 -20.74 16.15
C LEU A 63 8.85 -19.57 17.13
N GLU A 64 9.74 -18.61 17.05
CA GLU A 64 9.72 -17.40 17.85
C GLU A 64 9.64 -16.18 16.94
N GLN A 65 8.76 -15.23 17.26
CA GLN A 65 8.66 -13.98 16.53
C GLN A 65 9.93 -13.12 16.70
N PHE A 66 10.37 -12.44 15.65
CA PHE A 66 11.47 -11.47 15.74
C PHE A 66 11.11 -10.28 16.62
N ILE A 67 9.87 -9.80 16.51
CA ILE A 67 9.34 -8.67 17.27
C ILE A 67 8.11 -9.16 18.04
N LYS A 68 8.27 -9.45 19.34
CA LYS A 68 7.16 -9.88 20.20
C LYS A 68 6.26 -8.71 20.57
N ASP A 69 6.89 -7.61 21.00
CA ASP A 69 6.24 -6.42 21.53
C ASP A 69 6.66 -5.16 20.76
N SER A 70 6.21 -4.00 21.23
CA SER A 70 6.72 -2.73 20.71
C SER A 70 8.21 -2.57 21.01
N ILE A 71 8.95 -2.05 20.06
CA ILE A 71 10.38 -1.77 20.22
C ILE A 71 10.54 -0.55 21.13
N THR A 72 11.39 -0.69 22.15
CA THR A 72 11.57 0.35 23.17
C THR A 72 13.00 0.93 23.20
N SER A 73 13.95 0.29 22.52
CA SER A 73 15.35 0.72 22.56
C SER A 73 16.06 0.55 21.20
N LEU A 74 17.06 1.40 20.97
CA LEU A 74 17.93 1.31 19.79
C LEU A 74 18.70 -0.04 19.74
N LYS A 75 19.08 -0.58 20.91
CA LYS A 75 19.75 -1.90 20.97
C LYS A 75 18.89 -3.02 20.38
N GLN A 76 17.57 -2.97 20.57
CA GLN A 76 16.66 -3.94 19.96
C GLN A 76 16.63 -3.78 18.43
N ILE A 77 16.73 -2.54 17.93
CA ILE A 77 16.79 -2.27 16.49
C ILE A 77 18.10 -2.80 15.89
N ASP A 78 19.22 -2.55 16.55
CA ASP A 78 20.54 -3.04 16.09
C ASP A 78 20.54 -4.58 16.00
N VAL A 79 20.03 -5.24 17.03
CA VAL A 79 19.89 -6.72 17.04
C VAL A 79 18.95 -7.18 15.91
N LEU A 80 17.82 -6.51 15.71
CA LEU A 80 16.87 -6.82 14.65
C LEU A 80 17.50 -6.67 13.27
N GLN A 81 18.22 -5.58 13.02
CA GLN A 81 18.93 -5.36 11.76
C GLN A 81 20.02 -6.41 11.53
N GLU A 82 20.79 -6.75 12.55
CA GLU A 82 21.80 -7.78 12.46
C GLU A 82 21.19 -9.15 12.15
N GLU A 83 20.11 -9.50 12.83
CA GLU A 83 19.41 -10.76 12.56
C GLU A 83 18.83 -10.77 11.15
N LEU A 84 18.04 -9.76 10.76
CA LEU A 84 17.39 -9.70 9.44
C LEU A 84 18.42 -9.70 8.31
N PHE A 85 19.43 -8.84 8.37
CA PHE A 85 20.34 -8.64 7.23
C PHE A 85 21.52 -9.63 7.17
N LYS A 86 21.90 -10.28 8.28
CA LYS A 86 23.02 -11.20 8.31
C LYS A 86 22.66 -12.66 8.50
N LYS A 87 21.66 -12.98 9.36
CA LYS A 87 21.39 -14.36 9.78
C LYS A 87 20.31 -15.07 8.98
N TYR A 88 19.35 -14.30 8.40
CA TYR A 88 18.19 -14.90 7.73
C TYR A 88 18.08 -14.50 6.25
N PRO A 89 18.94 -15.04 5.38
CA PRO A 89 18.93 -14.71 3.95
C PRO A 89 17.65 -15.16 3.22
N PHE A 90 16.86 -16.06 3.82
CA PHE A 90 15.61 -16.54 3.24
C PHE A 90 14.58 -15.43 3.00
N TYR A 91 14.55 -14.41 3.88
CA TYR A 91 13.62 -13.28 3.75
C TYR A 91 14.19 -12.13 2.91
N ASP A 92 15.45 -12.24 2.48
CA ASP A 92 16.08 -11.25 1.62
C ASP A 92 15.34 -11.20 0.26
N ASN A 93 15.16 -10.00 -0.27
CA ASN A 93 14.38 -9.72 -1.47
C ASN A 93 12.87 -9.97 -1.36
N PHE A 94 12.38 -10.57 -0.28
CA PHE A 94 10.94 -10.73 -0.02
C PHE A 94 10.40 -9.58 0.85
N LEU A 95 10.74 -9.55 2.14
CA LEU A 95 10.28 -8.52 3.08
C LEU A 95 11.31 -7.42 3.35
N PHE A 96 12.55 -7.65 3.03
CA PHE A 96 13.60 -6.64 3.07
C PHE A 96 14.62 -6.90 1.97
N ASN A 97 15.43 -5.89 1.66
CA ASN A 97 16.54 -6.02 0.73
C ASN A 97 17.81 -5.46 1.38
N LYS A 98 18.86 -6.27 1.46
CA LYS A 98 20.12 -5.92 2.12
C LYS A 98 20.86 -4.78 1.44
N GLU A 99 20.85 -4.78 0.11
CA GLU A 99 21.61 -3.82 -0.69
C GLU A 99 20.94 -2.44 -0.67
N THR A 100 19.62 -2.43 -0.94
CA THR A 100 18.85 -1.20 -1.07
C THR A 100 18.31 -0.69 0.27
N LYS A 101 18.43 -1.48 1.35
CA LYS A 101 17.82 -1.21 2.67
C LYS A 101 16.32 -0.97 2.61
N THR A 102 15.67 -1.56 1.63
CA THR A 102 14.22 -1.48 1.46
C THR A 102 13.54 -2.46 2.41
N VAL A 103 12.51 -1.97 3.09
CA VAL A 103 11.60 -2.80 3.91
C VAL A 103 10.25 -2.84 3.22
N ARG A 104 9.62 -4.02 3.20
CA ARG A 104 8.34 -4.25 2.52
C ARG A 104 7.32 -4.84 3.47
N THR A 105 6.06 -4.55 3.19
CA THR A 105 4.89 -5.22 3.76
C THR A 105 4.02 -5.72 2.61
N ALA A 106 3.67 -6.99 2.63
CA ALA A 106 2.80 -7.62 1.65
C ALA A 106 1.38 -7.72 2.21
N ILE A 107 0.40 -7.23 1.46
CA ILE A 107 -1.02 -7.22 1.81
C ILE A 107 -1.75 -8.06 0.79
N TYR A 108 -2.35 -9.15 1.22
CA TYR A 108 -3.18 -10.02 0.39
C TYR A 108 -4.64 -9.66 0.61
N LEU A 109 -5.30 -9.24 -0.46
CA LEU A 109 -6.74 -9.02 -0.46
C LEU A 109 -7.47 -10.35 -0.62
N LYS A 110 -8.70 -10.44 -0.12
CA LYS A 110 -9.57 -11.58 -0.38
C LYS A 110 -9.83 -11.71 -1.88
N LYS A 111 -9.79 -12.94 -2.40
CA LYS A 111 -9.87 -13.20 -3.84
C LYS A 111 -11.19 -12.75 -4.47
N ASP A 112 -12.28 -12.83 -3.72
CA ASP A 112 -13.63 -12.45 -4.15
C ASP A 112 -13.80 -10.96 -4.39
N ILE A 113 -13.06 -10.11 -3.69
CA ILE A 113 -13.19 -8.65 -3.78
C ILE A 113 -12.28 -8.00 -4.84
N VAL A 114 -11.25 -8.71 -5.32
CA VAL A 114 -10.20 -8.14 -6.20
C VAL A 114 -10.77 -7.47 -7.46
N ASN A 115 -11.91 -7.96 -7.96
CA ASN A 115 -12.56 -7.45 -9.16
C ASN A 115 -13.88 -6.70 -8.88
N THR A 116 -14.11 -6.29 -7.61
CA THR A 116 -15.33 -5.59 -7.19
C THR A 116 -15.06 -4.11 -6.82
N SER A 117 -16.12 -3.37 -6.55
CA SER A 117 -16.04 -2.01 -6.02
C SER A 117 -15.41 -1.96 -4.63
N GLU A 118 -15.53 -3.03 -3.83
CA GLU A 118 -14.95 -3.10 -2.48
C GLU A 118 -13.42 -2.91 -2.50
N ARG A 119 -12.73 -3.43 -3.53
CA ARG A 119 -11.32 -3.13 -3.75
C ARG A 119 -11.05 -1.63 -3.86
N LYS A 120 -11.90 -0.90 -4.63
CA LYS A 120 -11.78 0.54 -4.82
C LYS A 120 -12.00 1.26 -3.49
N ASP A 121 -13.02 0.86 -2.76
CA ASP A 121 -13.36 1.45 -1.46
C ASP A 121 -12.22 1.24 -0.46
N PHE A 122 -11.67 0.03 -0.38
CA PHE A 122 -10.50 -0.25 0.45
C PHE A 122 -9.29 0.62 0.09
N VAL A 123 -8.97 0.74 -1.21
CA VAL A 123 -7.79 1.51 -1.64
C VAL A 123 -7.93 2.99 -1.28
N PHE A 124 -9.10 3.61 -1.55
CA PHE A 124 -9.28 5.05 -1.35
C PHE A 124 -9.65 5.44 0.08
N ASN A 125 -10.40 4.60 0.80
CA ASN A 125 -10.93 4.96 2.10
C ASN A 125 -10.13 4.38 3.28
N ASP A 126 -9.36 3.30 3.04
CA ASP A 126 -8.56 2.65 4.09
C ASP A 126 -7.06 2.71 3.83
N LEU A 127 -6.60 2.25 2.65
CA LEU A 127 -5.18 2.08 2.38
C LEU A 127 -4.48 3.44 2.24
N ILE A 128 -4.93 4.29 1.31
CA ILE A 128 -4.29 5.58 1.02
C ILE A 128 -4.29 6.49 2.26
N PRO A 129 -5.42 6.71 2.96
CA PRO A 129 -5.42 7.58 4.14
C PRO A 129 -4.51 7.11 5.27
N GLN A 130 -4.37 5.79 5.47
CA GLN A 130 -3.46 5.26 6.48
C GLN A 130 -1.99 5.43 6.10
N ILE A 131 -1.67 5.31 4.80
CA ILE A 131 -0.31 5.58 4.29
C ILE A 131 0.02 7.05 4.46
N GLU A 132 -0.86 7.96 4.03
CA GLU A 132 -0.66 9.42 4.17
C GLU A 132 -0.48 9.84 5.63
N ALA A 133 -1.27 9.26 6.54
CA ALA A 133 -1.12 9.50 7.97
C ALA A 133 0.25 9.05 8.50
N PHE A 134 0.74 7.88 8.03
CA PHE A 134 2.05 7.38 8.36
C PHE A 134 3.16 8.27 7.80
N GLU A 135 3.08 8.66 6.53
CA GLU A 135 4.05 9.55 5.87
C GLU A 135 4.14 10.91 6.57
N LYS A 136 2.99 11.50 6.91
CA LYS A 136 2.91 12.75 7.67
C LYS A 136 3.51 12.64 9.06
N GLN A 137 3.33 11.51 9.74
CA GLN A 137 3.87 11.28 11.08
C GLN A 137 5.37 11.06 11.07
N THR A 138 5.90 10.35 10.06
CA THR A 138 7.28 9.86 10.06
C THR A 138 8.21 10.61 9.12
N ASN A 139 7.66 11.39 8.19
CA ASN A 139 8.35 12.02 7.06
C ASN A 139 9.12 11.00 6.21
N LEU A 140 8.48 9.84 5.97
CA LEU A 140 8.99 8.77 5.11
C LEU A 140 8.05 8.56 3.93
N ASP A 141 8.60 8.37 2.73
CA ASP A 141 7.87 8.08 1.50
C ASP A 141 7.57 6.58 1.40
N VAL A 142 6.28 6.23 1.24
CA VAL A 142 5.81 4.85 1.09
C VAL A 142 5.46 4.58 -0.37
N ARG A 143 6.21 3.70 -0.99
CA ARG A 143 5.90 3.24 -2.34
C ARG A 143 4.91 2.10 -2.32
N VAL A 144 3.84 2.27 -3.08
CA VAL A 144 2.79 1.25 -3.22
C VAL A 144 2.88 0.60 -4.59
N SER A 145 2.79 -0.71 -4.62
CA SER A 145 2.79 -1.51 -5.84
C SER A 145 1.78 -2.65 -5.73
N GLY A 146 1.41 -3.25 -6.85
CA GLY A 146 0.51 -4.39 -6.92
C GLY A 146 -0.68 -4.14 -7.82
N MET A 147 -1.16 -5.21 -8.49
CA MET A 147 -2.22 -5.11 -9.49
C MET A 147 -3.53 -4.51 -8.96
N PRO A 148 -4.01 -4.84 -7.74
CA PRO A 148 -5.24 -4.24 -7.22
C PRO A 148 -5.15 -2.72 -7.07
N TYR A 149 -4.01 -2.23 -6.58
CA TYR A 149 -3.75 -0.80 -6.42
C TYR A 149 -3.65 -0.08 -7.76
N ILE A 150 -2.80 -0.57 -8.67
CA ILE A 150 -2.57 0.04 -10.00
C ILE A 150 -3.87 0.07 -10.81
N ARG A 151 -4.64 -1.02 -10.82
CA ARG A 151 -5.94 -1.07 -11.52
C ARG A 151 -6.95 -0.08 -10.94
N THR A 152 -6.95 0.13 -9.63
CA THR A 152 -7.85 1.09 -8.99
C THR A 152 -7.52 2.52 -9.39
N LEU A 153 -6.24 2.90 -9.34
CA LEU A 153 -5.80 4.23 -9.75
C LEU A 153 -6.04 4.49 -11.25
N ASN A 154 -5.68 3.53 -12.10
CA ASN A 154 -5.90 3.69 -13.54
C ASN A 154 -7.38 3.82 -13.88
N ALA A 155 -8.24 3.02 -13.25
CA ALA A 155 -9.68 3.14 -13.46
C ALA A 155 -10.23 4.52 -13.03
N GLN A 156 -9.75 5.08 -11.92
CA GLN A 156 -10.13 6.41 -11.49
C GLN A 156 -9.63 7.49 -12.45
N ASN A 157 -8.36 7.41 -12.87
CA ASN A 157 -7.79 8.37 -13.83
C ASN A 157 -8.57 8.38 -15.15
N ILE A 158 -8.97 7.20 -15.66
CA ILE A 158 -9.79 7.11 -16.88
C ILE A 158 -11.13 7.83 -16.69
N VAL A 159 -11.80 7.64 -15.56
CA VAL A 159 -13.07 8.31 -15.25
C VAL A 159 -12.89 9.83 -15.22
N ASP A 160 -11.83 10.30 -14.56
CA ASP A 160 -11.52 11.73 -14.43
C ASP A 160 -11.17 12.35 -15.79
N GLU A 161 -10.37 11.67 -16.62
CA GLU A 161 -10.02 12.10 -17.97
C GLU A 161 -11.23 12.17 -18.90
N ILE A 162 -12.12 11.17 -18.86
CA ILE A 162 -13.38 11.18 -19.63
C ILE A 162 -14.26 12.36 -19.19
N GLY A 163 -14.37 12.61 -17.89
CA GLY A 163 -15.11 13.76 -17.37
C GLY A 163 -14.58 15.10 -17.88
N GLN A 164 -13.26 15.28 -17.87
CA GLN A 164 -12.59 16.46 -18.40
C GLN A 164 -12.81 16.60 -19.92
N PHE A 165 -12.69 15.51 -20.66
CA PHE A 165 -12.91 15.51 -22.11
C PHE A 165 -14.35 15.90 -22.47
N ILE A 166 -15.35 15.36 -21.79
CA ILE A 166 -16.76 15.71 -21.99
C ILE A 166 -16.99 17.19 -21.68
N ALA A 167 -16.47 17.70 -20.56
CA ALA A 167 -16.60 19.11 -20.20
C ALA A 167 -15.96 20.03 -21.26
N LEU A 168 -14.78 19.68 -21.77
CA LEU A 168 -14.10 20.43 -22.82
C LEU A 168 -14.91 20.41 -24.12
N ALA A 169 -15.40 19.23 -24.54
CA ALA A 169 -16.20 19.09 -25.75
C ALA A 169 -17.48 19.91 -25.71
N LEU A 170 -18.18 19.87 -24.58
CA LEU A 170 -19.38 20.71 -24.35
C LEU A 170 -19.03 22.21 -24.37
N GLY A 171 -17.91 22.61 -23.77
CA GLY A 171 -17.44 23.98 -23.75
C GLY A 171 -17.15 24.51 -25.17
N VAL A 172 -16.39 23.74 -25.97
CA VAL A 172 -16.08 24.10 -27.37
C VAL A 172 -17.36 24.16 -28.21
N THR A 173 -18.23 23.17 -28.10
CA THR A 173 -19.50 23.13 -28.83
C THR A 173 -20.39 24.32 -28.46
N SER A 174 -20.49 24.65 -27.18
CA SER A 174 -21.22 25.81 -26.68
C SER A 174 -20.67 27.12 -27.26
N LEU A 175 -19.35 27.25 -27.30
CA LEU A 175 -18.68 28.42 -27.87
C LEU A 175 -19.00 28.59 -29.34
N ILE A 176 -18.93 27.50 -30.11
CA ILE A 176 -19.23 27.50 -31.57
C ILE A 176 -20.70 27.91 -31.77
N PHE A 177 -21.65 27.35 -31.07
CA PHE A 177 -23.05 27.70 -31.18
C PHE A 177 -23.32 29.15 -30.76
N PHE A 178 -22.64 29.62 -29.72
CA PHE A 178 -22.76 31.03 -29.33
C PHE A 178 -22.25 31.97 -30.42
N LEU A 179 -21.12 31.68 -31.05
CA LEU A 179 -20.59 32.50 -32.16
C LEU A 179 -21.52 32.51 -33.37
N PHE A 180 -22.14 31.37 -33.71
CA PHE A 180 -23.07 31.23 -34.81
C PHE A 180 -24.38 31.93 -34.58
N PHE A 181 -25.02 31.67 -33.43
CA PHE A 181 -26.36 32.16 -33.16
C PHE A 181 -26.39 33.53 -32.46
N ARG A 182 -25.26 33.98 -31.90
CA ARG A 182 -25.13 35.20 -31.12
C ARG A 182 -26.22 35.37 -30.02
N SER A 183 -26.75 34.23 -29.54
CA SER A 183 -27.82 34.17 -28.58
C SER A 183 -27.60 33.05 -27.57
N PHE A 184 -27.48 33.41 -26.30
CA PHE A 184 -27.37 32.44 -25.20
C PHE A 184 -28.55 31.47 -25.12
N ARG A 185 -29.79 31.97 -25.41
CA ARG A 185 -30.99 31.13 -25.39
C ARG A 185 -30.95 30.03 -26.45
N ALA A 186 -30.57 30.39 -27.68
CA ALA A 186 -30.46 29.41 -28.78
C ALA A 186 -29.36 28.38 -28.52
N THR A 187 -28.22 28.82 -27.99
CA THR A 187 -27.11 27.91 -27.59
C THR A 187 -27.54 26.92 -26.52
N PHE A 188 -28.27 27.38 -25.50
CA PHE A 188 -28.70 26.51 -24.41
C PHE A 188 -29.73 25.47 -24.86
N ILE A 189 -30.68 25.86 -25.73
CA ILE A 189 -31.69 24.94 -26.29
C ILE A 189 -31.02 23.87 -27.19
N SER A 190 -29.94 24.22 -27.89
CA SER A 190 -29.23 23.28 -28.76
C SER A 190 -28.30 22.32 -28.03
N LEU A 191 -28.02 22.54 -26.76
CA LEU A 191 -27.14 21.68 -25.90
C LEU A 191 -27.92 20.66 -25.08
N ILE A 192 -29.24 20.79 -24.97
CA ILE A 192 -30.17 19.85 -24.30
C ILE A 192 -30.68 18.84 -25.30
#